data_fde4848e1c681b42c05648f609787089
#
_entry.id   fde4848e1c681b42c05648f609787089
#
_cell.length_a   1.000
_cell.length_b   1.000
_cell.length_c   1.000
_cell.angle_alpha   90.00
_cell.angle_beta   90.00
_cell.angle_gamma   90.00
#
_symmetry.space_group_name_H-M   'P 1'
#
loop_
_entity.id
_entity.type
_entity.pdbx_description
1 polymer ?
#
loop_
_entity_poly.entity_id
_entity_poly.type
_entity_poly.pdbx_seq_one_letter_code
_entity_poly.pdbx_strand_id
1 'polypeptide(L)'
;MKILKIKALDQETENKLLVIWESSVRATHNFLSDPEINNIKKYVPHALRRVSHLIVAYDENEPVAFMGINDLKLEMLFVAANQRGTGIGKALITYGINNLDINELSVNEQNPGARSFYEHMGFKA
;
A
#
# COMPACT_ATOMS: atom_id res chain seq x y z
N MET A 1 14.37 8.57 -4.32
CA MET A 1 13.06 8.22 -3.74
C MET A 1 12.97 8.73 -2.31
N LYS A 2 11.82 9.25 -1.94
CA LYS A 2 11.59 9.82 -0.62
C LYS A 2 10.38 9.11 0.02
N ILE A 3 10.50 8.74 1.30
CA ILE A 3 9.41 8.10 2.05
C ILE A 3 9.00 9.04 3.18
N LEU A 4 7.73 9.42 3.21
CA LEU A 4 7.21 10.37 4.18
C LEU A 4 5.93 9.88 4.82
N LYS A 5 5.76 10.19 6.11
CA LYS A 5 4.50 9.98 6.80
C LYS A 5 3.58 11.17 6.53
N ILE A 6 2.35 10.88 6.13
CA ILE A 6 1.35 11.92 5.87
C ILE A 6 0.69 12.29 7.20
N LYS A 7 0.76 13.56 7.56
CA LYS A 7 0.14 14.07 8.79
C LYS A 7 -1.30 14.50 8.56
N ALA A 8 -1.58 15.08 7.39
CA ALA A 8 -2.92 15.47 7.01
C ALA A 8 -3.13 15.14 5.54
N LEU A 9 -4.11 14.30 5.25
CA LEU A 9 -4.38 13.85 3.88
C LEU A 9 -5.26 14.89 3.17
N ASP A 10 -4.70 15.57 2.18
CA ASP A 10 -5.47 16.50 1.36
C ASP A 10 -6.12 15.76 0.18
N GLN A 11 -7.04 16.44 -0.49
CA GLN A 11 -7.81 15.83 -1.57
C GLN A 11 -6.94 15.48 -2.77
N GLU A 12 -5.96 16.31 -3.09
CA GLU A 12 -5.05 16.06 -4.22
C GLU A 12 -4.24 14.79 -4.00
N THR A 13 -3.66 14.65 -2.80
CA THR A 13 -2.88 13.45 -2.46
C THR A 13 -3.78 12.22 -2.44
N GLU A 14 -4.97 12.33 -1.84
CA GLU A 14 -5.92 11.23 -1.81
C GLU A 14 -6.25 10.74 -3.22
N ASN A 15 -6.50 11.65 -4.15
CA ASN A 15 -6.80 11.30 -5.54
C ASN A 15 -5.62 10.56 -6.19
N LYS A 16 -4.39 10.99 -5.92
CA LYS A 16 -3.20 10.33 -6.45
C LYS A 16 -3.02 8.93 -5.87
N LEU A 17 -3.30 8.74 -4.58
CA LEU A 17 -3.23 7.43 -3.96
C LEU A 17 -4.30 6.48 -4.49
N LEU A 18 -5.50 7.00 -4.81
CA LEU A 18 -6.54 6.20 -5.44
C LEU A 18 -6.11 5.69 -6.82
N VAL A 19 -5.42 6.53 -7.60
CA VAL A 19 -4.87 6.10 -8.90
C VAL A 19 -3.86 4.98 -8.72
N ILE A 20 -2.98 5.10 -7.72
CA ILE A 20 -2.00 4.05 -7.40
C ILE A 20 -2.71 2.76 -7.00
N TRP A 21 -3.70 2.86 -6.12
CA TRP A 21 -4.47 1.71 -5.67
C TRP A 21 -5.10 0.97 -6.86
N GLU A 22 -5.79 1.69 -7.73
CA GLU A 22 -6.46 1.07 -8.88
C GLU A 22 -5.46 0.44 -9.83
N SER A 23 -4.36 1.14 -10.13
CA SER A 23 -3.29 0.64 -10.98
C SER A 23 -2.71 -0.67 -10.45
N SER A 24 -2.44 -0.70 -9.15
CA SER A 24 -1.88 -1.88 -8.48
C SER A 24 -2.87 -3.05 -8.48
N VAL A 25 -4.12 -2.79 -8.14
CA VAL A 25 -5.16 -3.83 -8.07
C VAL A 25 -5.42 -4.43 -9.44
N ARG A 26 -5.52 -3.62 -10.49
CA ARG A 26 -5.74 -4.12 -11.85
C ARG A 26 -4.56 -4.96 -12.35
N ALA A 27 -3.35 -4.67 -11.89
CA ALA A 27 -2.16 -5.41 -12.30
C ALA A 27 -2.00 -6.73 -11.55
N THR A 28 -2.50 -6.84 -10.30
CA THR A 28 -2.22 -7.98 -9.43
C THR A 28 -3.45 -8.80 -9.05
N HIS A 29 -4.65 -8.23 -9.15
CA HIS A 29 -5.90 -8.87 -8.73
C HIS A 29 -6.79 -9.15 -9.94
N ASN A 30 -6.29 -9.99 -10.85
CA ASN A 30 -6.99 -10.31 -12.09
C ASN A 30 -8.27 -11.14 -11.85
N PHE A 31 -8.51 -11.58 -10.63
CA PHE A 31 -9.74 -12.28 -10.27
C PHE A 31 -10.91 -11.31 -9.99
N LEU A 32 -10.64 -10.00 -9.94
CA LEU A 32 -11.68 -9.00 -9.72
C LEU A 32 -12.17 -8.41 -11.04
N SER A 33 -13.49 -8.29 -11.18
CA SER A 33 -14.09 -7.64 -12.34
C SER A 33 -14.06 -6.12 -12.19
N ASP A 34 -14.29 -5.38 -13.28
CA ASP A 34 -14.38 -3.92 -13.23
C ASP A 34 -15.45 -3.43 -12.25
N PRO A 35 -16.69 -3.99 -12.23
CA PRO A 35 -17.67 -3.58 -11.22
C PRO A 35 -17.20 -3.81 -9.78
N GLU A 36 -16.51 -4.93 -9.54
CA GLU A 36 -15.98 -5.21 -8.20
C GLU A 36 -14.91 -4.21 -7.79
N ILE A 37 -13.98 -3.88 -8.69
CA ILE A 37 -12.94 -2.89 -8.44
C ILE A 37 -13.56 -1.53 -8.16
N ASN A 38 -14.51 -1.11 -8.97
CA ASN A 38 -15.18 0.19 -8.79
C ASN A 38 -15.95 0.25 -7.47
N ASN A 39 -16.54 -0.86 -7.05
CA ASN A 39 -17.25 -0.92 -5.79
C ASN A 39 -16.29 -0.79 -4.59
N ILE A 40 -15.18 -1.50 -4.62
CA ILE A 40 -14.16 -1.43 -3.56
C ILE A 40 -13.54 -0.04 -3.51
N LYS A 41 -13.30 0.57 -4.67
CA LYS A 41 -12.69 1.89 -4.78
C LYS A 41 -13.42 2.96 -3.95
N LYS A 42 -14.73 2.83 -3.80
CA LYS A 42 -15.54 3.78 -3.02
C LYS A 42 -15.15 3.82 -1.55
N TYR A 43 -14.60 2.72 -1.03
CA TYR A 43 -14.24 2.60 0.39
C TYR A 43 -12.78 2.92 0.67
N VAL A 44 -11.93 3.03 -0.36
CA VAL A 44 -10.51 3.27 -0.17
C VAL A 44 -10.24 4.62 0.52
N PRO A 45 -10.90 5.73 0.17
CA PRO A 45 -10.67 6.99 0.89
C PRO A 45 -10.91 6.88 2.39
N HIS A 46 -11.95 6.18 2.79
CA HIS A 46 -12.25 5.96 4.20
C HIS A 46 -11.11 5.16 4.88
N ALA A 47 -10.63 4.11 4.21
CA ALA A 47 -9.55 3.29 4.74
C ALA A 47 -8.26 4.11 4.88
N LEU A 48 -7.96 4.98 3.92
CA LEU A 48 -6.78 5.84 3.98
C LEU A 48 -6.83 6.80 5.17
N ARG A 49 -8.01 7.27 5.53
CA ARG A 49 -8.19 8.21 6.64
C ARG A 49 -8.23 7.51 7.99
N ARG A 50 -8.57 6.22 8.01
CA ARG A 50 -8.77 5.46 9.26
C ARG A 50 -7.47 4.93 9.84
N VAL A 51 -6.45 4.68 9.03
CA VAL A 51 -5.20 4.09 9.54
C VAL A 51 -4.47 5.08 10.45
N SER A 52 -3.75 4.54 11.44
CA SER A 52 -3.00 5.38 12.37
C SER A 52 -1.76 6.00 11.73
N HIS A 53 -1.18 5.33 10.73
CA HIS A 53 -0.02 5.84 10.00
C HIS A 53 -0.20 5.61 8.51
N LEU A 54 -0.16 6.67 7.72
CA LEU A 54 -0.19 6.60 6.27
C LEU A 54 1.18 7.05 5.76
N ILE A 55 1.89 6.14 5.09
CA ILE A 55 3.26 6.35 4.61
C ILE A 55 3.24 6.33 3.09
N VAL A 56 3.84 7.33 2.47
CA VAL A 56 3.86 7.47 1.01
C VAL A 56 5.28 7.53 0.51
N ALA A 57 5.57 6.79 -0.56
CA ALA A 57 6.83 6.86 -1.27
C ALA A 57 6.67 7.78 -2.48
N TYR A 58 7.61 8.68 -2.66
CA TYR A 58 7.62 9.67 -3.75
C TYR A 58 8.82 9.46 -4.65
N ASP A 59 8.61 9.62 -5.94
CA ASP A 59 9.66 9.70 -6.94
C ASP A 59 9.47 11.02 -7.69
N GLU A 60 10.49 11.89 -7.65
CA GLU A 60 10.44 13.23 -8.28
C GLU A 60 9.19 14.01 -7.85
N ASN A 61 8.87 13.96 -6.56
CA ASN A 61 7.75 14.66 -5.93
C ASN A 61 6.37 14.11 -6.30
N GLU A 62 6.31 12.95 -6.97
CA GLU A 62 5.04 12.28 -7.27
C GLU A 62 4.90 11.01 -6.46
N PRO A 63 3.73 10.75 -5.85
CA PRO A 63 3.51 9.48 -5.14
C PRO A 63 3.59 8.31 -6.10
N VAL A 64 4.31 7.26 -5.71
CA VAL A 64 4.43 6.04 -6.51
C VAL A 64 4.01 4.78 -5.75
N ALA A 65 3.85 4.88 -4.44
CA ALA A 65 3.41 3.77 -3.60
C ALA A 65 2.95 4.33 -2.26
N PHE A 66 2.15 3.53 -1.54
CA PHE A 66 1.76 3.91 -0.18
C PHE A 66 1.52 2.69 0.69
N MET A 67 1.57 2.91 1.99
CA MET A 67 1.41 1.89 3.00
C MET A 67 0.54 2.44 4.13
N GLY A 68 -0.42 1.65 4.59
CA GLY A 68 -1.28 2.01 5.71
C GLY A 68 -1.03 1.06 6.88
N ILE A 69 -0.77 1.63 8.06
CA ILE A 69 -0.47 0.87 9.27
C ILE A 69 -1.47 1.26 10.35
N ASN A 70 -2.04 0.27 11.02
CA ASN A 70 -2.92 0.49 12.15
C ASN A 70 -2.30 -0.18 13.36
N ASP A 71 -1.91 0.64 14.33
CA ASP A 71 -1.09 0.20 15.48
C ASP A 71 0.21 -0.42 14.97
N LEU A 72 0.44 -1.71 15.17
CA LEU A 72 1.64 -2.42 14.75
C LEU A 72 1.38 -3.32 13.55
N LYS A 73 0.22 -3.18 12.91
CA LYS A 73 -0.21 -4.05 11.81
C LYS A 73 -0.21 -3.33 10.48
N LEU A 74 0.48 -3.92 9.50
CA LEU A 74 0.45 -3.45 8.11
C LEU A 74 -0.88 -3.89 7.49
N GLU A 75 -1.75 -2.94 7.16
CA GLU A 75 -3.06 -3.24 6.58
C GLU A 75 -3.13 -3.01 5.08
N MET A 76 -2.34 -2.06 4.56
CA MET A 76 -2.34 -1.74 3.14
C MET A 76 -0.92 -1.54 2.64
N LEU A 77 -0.62 -2.06 1.46
CA LEU A 77 0.62 -1.77 0.74
C LEU A 77 0.32 -1.88 -0.75
N PHE A 78 0.39 -0.76 -1.45
CA PHE A 78 0.12 -0.71 -2.89
C PHE A 78 1.22 0.07 -3.59
N VAL A 79 1.71 -0.49 -4.70
CA VAL A 79 2.75 0.09 -5.54
C VAL A 79 2.15 0.29 -6.93
N ALA A 80 2.38 1.46 -7.52
CA ALA A 80 1.92 1.73 -8.88
C ALA A 80 2.44 0.65 -9.84
N ALA A 81 1.60 0.23 -10.79
CA ALA A 81 1.94 -0.89 -11.67
C ALA A 81 3.26 -0.68 -12.41
N ASN A 82 3.55 0.55 -12.83
CA ASN A 82 4.78 0.88 -13.57
C ASN A 82 6.02 0.97 -12.66
N GLN A 83 5.85 0.84 -11.35
CA GLN A 83 6.95 0.89 -10.38
C GLN A 83 7.20 -0.46 -9.70
N ARG A 84 6.51 -1.50 -10.13
CA ARG A 84 6.69 -2.84 -9.56
C ARG A 84 8.06 -3.40 -9.96
N GLY A 85 8.67 -4.17 -9.03
CA GLY A 85 9.98 -4.75 -9.27
C GLY A 85 11.15 -3.79 -9.07
N THR A 86 10.90 -2.57 -8.57
CA THR A 86 11.94 -1.56 -8.34
C THR A 86 12.44 -1.52 -6.88
N GLY A 87 11.90 -2.38 -6.02
CA GLY A 87 12.29 -2.42 -4.61
C GLY A 87 11.54 -1.44 -3.71
N ILE A 88 10.53 -0.74 -4.23
CA ILE A 88 9.78 0.26 -3.46
C ILE A 88 8.98 -0.40 -2.34
N GLY A 89 8.32 -1.52 -2.62
CA GLY A 89 7.57 -2.24 -1.59
C GLY A 89 8.45 -2.68 -0.44
N LYS A 90 9.62 -3.21 -0.75
CA LYS A 90 10.61 -3.60 0.25
C LYS A 90 11.07 -2.40 1.07
N ALA A 91 11.31 -1.27 0.43
CA ALA A 91 11.73 -0.04 1.11
C ALA A 91 10.67 0.44 2.08
N LEU A 92 9.39 0.40 1.69
CA LEU A 92 8.30 0.79 2.57
C LEU A 92 8.20 -0.13 3.79
N ILE A 93 8.25 -1.44 3.58
CA ILE A 93 8.19 -2.40 4.69
C ILE A 93 9.36 -2.22 5.63
N THR A 94 10.57 -2.04 5.10
CA THR A 94 11.76 -1.79 5.91
C THR A 94 11.59 -0.53 6.74
N TYR A 95 11.05 0.53 6.15
CA TYR A 95 10.73 1.75 6.88
C TYR A 95 9.76 1.48 8.03
N GLY A 96 8.71 0.71 7.78
CA GLY A 96 7.72 0.37 8.81
C GLY A 96 8.31 -0.42 9.95
N ILE A 97 9.15 -1.42 9.64
CA ILE A 97 9.81 -2.23 10.66
C ILE A 97 10.74 -1.37 11.51
N ASN A 98 11.56 -0.54 10.89
CA ASN A 98 12.60 0.23 11.58
C ASN A 98 12.06 1.44 12.33
N ASN A 99 10.98 2.06 11.86
CA ASN A 99 10.49 3.32 12.42
C ASN A 99 9.15 3.20 13.15
N LEU A 100 8.36 2.18 12.84
CA LEU A 100 7.01 2.03 13.39
C LEU A 100 6.80 0.68 14.08
N ASP A 101 7.83 -0.15 14.16
CA ASP A 101 7.83 -1.44 14.86
C ASP A 101 6.71 -2.39 14.39
N ILE A 102 6.35 -2.35 13.13
CA ILE A 102 5.29 -3.24 12.62
C ILE A 102 5.74 -4.69 12.75
N ASN A 103 4.84 -5.55 13.21
CA ASN A 103 5.11 -6.97 13.45
C ASN A 103 4.01 -7.88 12.93
N GLU A 104 2.92 -7.33 12.42
CA GLU A 104 1.80 -8.08 11.87
C GLU A 104 1.42 -7.52 10.51
N LEU A 105 0.76 -8.33 9.68
CA LEU A 105 0.23 -7.86 8.42
C LEU A 105 -1.09 -8.56 8.11
N SER A 106 -1.92 -7.86 7.32
CA SER A 106 -3.10 -8.42 6.70
C SER A 106 -2.78 -8.60 5.22
N VAL A 107 -2.85 -9.81 4.72
CA VAL A 107 -2.52 -10.12 3.33
C VAL A 107 -3.70 -10.81 2.66
N ASN A 108 -3.93 -10.47 1.40
CA ASN A 108 -4.95 -11.12 0.60
C ASN A 108 -4.42 -12.52 0.20
N GLU A 109 -5.04 -13.56 0.74
CA GLU A 109 -4.63 -14.94 0.48
C GLU A 109 -4.79 -15.35 -0.98
N GLN A 110 -5.59 -14.63 -1.74
CA GLN A 110 -5.76 -14.87 -3.17
C GLN A 110 -4.59 -14.30 -4.00
N ASN A 111 -3.59 -13.71 -3.35
CA ASN A 111 -2.40 -13.20 -4.01
C ASN A 111 -1.16 -13.90 -3.43
N PRO A 112 -0.81 -15.10 -3.96
CA PRO A 112 0.32 -15.86 -3.42
C PRO A 112 1.67 -15.16 -3.58
N GLY A 113 1.82 -14.32 -4.60
CA GLY A 113 3.05 -13.55 -4.78
C GLY A 113 3.29 -12.57 -3.65
N ALA A 114 2.23 -11.86 -3.23
CA ALA A 114 2.31 -10.93 -2.11
C ALA A 114 2.62 -11.67 -0.81
N ARG A 115 1.98 -12.82 -0.59
CA ARG A 115 2.22 -13.64 0.60
C ARG A 115 3.67 -14.08 0.69
N SER A 116 4.23 -14.60 -0.40
CA SER A 116 5.63 -15.03 -0.44
C SER A 116 6.58 -13.87 -0.17
N PHE A 117 6.29 -12.71 -0.73
CA PHE A 117 7.08 -11.51 -0.48
C PHE A 117 7.11 -11.15 1.01
N TYR A 118 5.95 -11.15 1.66
CA TYR A 118 5.86 -10.80 3.08
C TYR A 118 6.56 -11.84 3.96
N GLU A 119 6.42 -13.12 3.65
CA GLU A 119 7.12 -14.18 4.38
C GLU A 119 8.63 -14.01 4.26
N HIS A 120 9.11 -13.67 3.06
CA HIS A 120 10.53 -13.41 2.82
C HIS A 120 11.03 -12.23 3.68
N MET A 121 10.19 -11.23 3.92
CA MET A 121 10.54 -10.08 4.75
C MET A 121 10.45 -10.38 6.25
N GLY A 122 10.08 -11.61 6.65
CA GLY A 122 10.05 -12.01 8.04
C GLY A 122 8.69 -11.98 8.71
N PHE A 123 7.62 -11.68 7.96
CA PHE A 123 6.27 -11.70 8.51
C PHE A 123 5.71 -13.12 8.51
N LYS A 124 4.89 -13.40 9.52
CA LYS A 124 4.17 -14.67 9.62
C LYS A 124 2.70 -14.44 9.29
N ALA A 125 2.13 -15.37 8.54
CA ALA A 125 0.72 -15.30 8.19
C ALA A 125 -0.16 -15.58 9.41
#